data_0600463a2ba79a21d0073470a1999adb
#
_entry.id   0600463a2ba79a21d0073470a1999adb
#
_cell.length_a   1.000
_cell.length_b   1.000
_cell.length_c   1.000
_cell.angle_alpha   90.00
_cell.angle_beta   90.00
_cell.angle_gamma   90.00
#
_symmetry.space_group_name_H-M   'P 1'
#
loop_
_entity.id
_entity.type
_entity.pdbx_description
1 polymer ?
#
loop_
_entity_poly.entity_id
_entity_poly.type
_entity_poly.pdbx_seq_one_letter_code
_entity_poly.pdbx_strand_id
1 'polypeptide(L)'
;PPRSTLSSSSAASDVYKRQDVIMMLRLQKERMKGGFIPSRREYFNRFGLDNQKLLLAKSDAIVMHPGPMNRGVEIDGIIADDLNRSVIQEQVEIGVALRMAVLHLLVDKKN
;
A
#
# COMPACT_ATOMS: atom_id res chain seq x y z
N PRO A 1 -13.53 -0.47 13.69
CA PRO A 1 -13.90 -1.10 13.69
C PRO A 1 -14.23 -1.97 13.35
N PRO A 2 -14.24 -2.30 13.52
CA PRO A 2 -14.37 -3.30 13.32
C PRO A 2 -15.07 -3.95 12.59
N ARG A 3 -15.53 -3.96 12.33
CA ARG A 3 -16.01 -4.47 11.62
C ARG A 3 -15.39 -5.17 10.87
N SER A 4 -14.59 -5.28 11.05
CA SER A 4 -13.76 -5.93 10.46
C SER A 4 -14.24 -7.08 9.92
N THR A 5 -15.00 -7.46 10.35
CA THR A 5 -15.50 -8.46 9.94
C THR A 5 -15.75 -8.58 8.60
N LEU A 6 -15.38 -7.86 7.94
CA LEU A 6 -15.48 -7.83 6.72
C LEU A 6 -14.97 -8.91 6.09
N SER A 7 -15.36 -9.93 6.12
CA SER A 7 -14.80 -10.99 5.47
C SER A 7 -15.37 -11.11 4.12
N SER A 8 -16.35 -10.52 3.80
CA SER A 8 -16.95 -10.73 2.51
C SER A 8 -16.29 -9.86 1.45
N SER A 9 -16.36 -10.27 0.22
CA SER A 9 -15.83 -9.48 -0.86
C SER A 9 -16.57 -8.16 -1.00
N SER A 10 -17.83 -8.12 -0.64
CA SER A 10 -18.57 -6.86 -0.71
C SER A 10 -18.02 -5.84 0.28
N ALA A 11 -17.60 -6.30 1.44
CA ALA A 11 -17.02 -5.41 2.42
C ALA A 11 -15.66 -4.91 1.96
N ALA A 12 -14.86 -5.76 1.34
CA ALA A 12 -13.60 -5.33 0.78
C ALA A 12 -13.82 -4.31 -0.33
N SER A 13 -14.85 -4.51 -1.15
CA SER A 13 -15.18 -3.56 -2.19
C SER A 13 -15.55 -2.19 -1.61
N ASP A 14 -16.26 -2.18 -0.49
CA ASP A 14 -16.64 -0.92 0.14
C ASP A 14 -15.44 -0.16 0.66
N VAL A 15 -14.40 -0.85 1.08
CA VAL A 15 -13.19 -0.19 1.56
C VAL A 15 -12.53 0.63 0.44
N TYR A 16 -12.50 0.09 -0.77
CA TYR A 16 -11.87 0.81 -1.87
C TYR A 16 -12.77 1.86 -2.50
N LYS A 17 -14.07 1.76 -2.28
CA LYS A 17 -15.00 2.61 -2.97
C LYS A 17 -14.80 4.08 -2.63
N ARG A 18 -14.67 4.89 -3.65
CA ARG A 18 -14.53 6.34 -3.51
C ARG A 18 -13.28 6.81 -2.77
N GLN A 19 -12.30 5.97 -2.65
CA GLN A 19 -11.06 6.39 -2.01
C GLN A 19 -10.29 7.34 -2.91
N ASP A 20 -9.67 8.35 -2.31
CA ASP A 20 -8.81 9.29 -3.03
C ASP A 20 -7.37 8.78 -3.07
N VAL A 21 -6.97 8.06 -2.04
CA VAL A 21 -5.62 7.53 -1.90
C VAL A 21 -5.70 6.09 -1.42
N ILE A 22 -4.96 5.22 -2.05
CA ILE A 22 -4.84 3.83 -1.60
C ILE A 22 -3.38 3.61 -1.24
N MET A 23 -3.10 3.40 0.04
CA MET A 23 -1.74 3.11 0.47
C MET A 23 -1.65 1.64 0.88
N MET A 24 -0.87 0.88 0.13
CA MET A 24 -0.63 -0.52 0.45
C MET A 24 0.56 -0.62 1.40
N LEU A 25 0.56 -1.65 2.20
CA LEU A 25 1.64 -1.88 3.14
C LEU A 25 2.29 -3.22 2.85
N ARG A 26 3.58 -3.29 3.11
CA ARG A 26 4.35 -4.49 2.84
C ARG A 26 3.94 -5.63 3.74
N LEU A 27 3.74 -6.80 3.15
CA LEU A 27 3.54 -8.01 3.91
C LEU A 27 4.91 -8.50 4.38
N GLN A 28 5.14 -8.52 5.68
CA GLN A 28 6.44 -8.90 6.22
C GLN A 28 6.48 -10.40 6.43
N LYS A 29 6.77 -11.14 5.38
CA LYS A 29 6.79 -12.60 5.44
C LYS A 29 7.81 -13.12 6.43
N GLU A 30 8.91 -12.42 6.56
CA GLU A 30 9.98 -12.86 7.47
C GLU A 30 9.55 -12.85 8.93
N ARG A 31 8.51 -12.11 9.26
CA ARG A 31 7.99 -12.09 10.61
C ARG A 31 6.82 -13.03 10.83
N MET A 32 6.37 -13.67 9.77
CA MET A 32 5.21 -14.53 9.86
C MET A 32 5.66 -15.97 9.88
N LYS A 33 5.86 -16.49 11.07
CA LYS A 33 6.20 -17.87 11.22
C LYS A 33 4.94 -18.67 11.45
N GLY A 34 4.92 -19.87 11.02
CA GLY A 34 3.84 -20.76 11.39
C GLY A 34 2.73 -20.89 10.40
N GLY A 35 2.89 -20.45 9.22
CA GLY A 35 2.02 -20.90 8.17
C GLY A 35 0.60 -20.43 8.16
N PHE A 36 0.31 -19.31 8.78
CA PHE A 36 -1.03 -18.79 8.65
C PHE A 36 -1.25 -18.12 7.32
N ILE A 37 -0.19 -17.93 6.55
CA ILE A 37 -0.35 -17.23 5.31
C ILE A 37 -0.68 -18.22 4.24
N PRO A 38 -1.75 -18.03 3.52
CA PRO A 38 -2.03 -18.85 2.36
C PRO A 38 -0.93 -18.61 1.32
N SER A 39 -1.00 -19.30 0.21
CA SER A 39 -0.03 -19.09 -0.85
C SER A 39 -0.01 -17.63 -1.26
N ARG A 40 1.08 -17.20 -1.90
CA ARG A 40 1.20 -15.83 -2.38
C ARG A 40 0.02 -15.46 -3.28
N ARG A 41 -0.38 -16.38 -4.14
CA ARG A 41 -1.48 -16.16 -5.06
C ARG A 41 -2.79 -15.96 -4.30
N GLU A 42 -3.04 -16.76 -3.28
CA GLU A 42 -4.27 -16.66 -2.52
C GLU A 42 -4.30 -15.36 -1.72
N TYR A 43 -3.16 -14.98 -1.14
CA TYR A 43 -3.07 -13.70 -0.42
C TYR A 43 -3.34 -12.54 -1.38
N PHE A 44 -2.72 -12.57 -2.57
CA PHE A 44 -2.92 -11.52 -3.55
C PHE A 44 -4.39 -11.44 -3.97
N ASN A 45 -5.02 -12.57 -4.21
CA ASN A 45 -6.42 -12.56 -4.63
C ASN A 45 -7.34 -11.97 -3.58
N ARG A 46 -7.04 -12.18 -2.32
CA ARG A 46 -7.90 -11.68 -1.25
C ARG A 46 -7.58 -10.26 -0.83
N PHE A 47 -6.32 -9.95 -0.70
CA PHE A 47 -5.90 -8.71 -0.09
C PHE A 47 -5.03 -7.83 -0.97
N GLY A 48 -4.46 -8.35 -2.03
CA GLY A 48 -3.60 -7.58 -2.91
C GLY A 48 -4.37 -6.56 -3.72
N LEU A 49 -3.72 -5.48 -4.07
CA LEU A 49 -4.33 -4.47 -4.92
C LEU A 49 -4.13 -4.86 -6.38
N ASP A 50 -5.20 -5.17 -7.05
CA ASP A 50 -5.22 -5.44 -8.48
C ASP A 50 -6.05 -4.39 -9.20
N ASN A 51 -6.09 -4.49 -10.52
CA ASN A 51 -6.79 -3.49 -11.32
C ASN A 51 -8.30 -3.45 -11.02
N GLN A 52 -8.91 -4.57 -10.74
CA GLN A 52 -10.33 -4.61 -10.44
C GLN A 52 -10.65 -3.84 -9.17
N LYS A 53 -9.84 -4.02 -8.14
CA LYS A 53 -10.02 -3.29 -6.89
C LYS A 53 -9.72 -1.81 -7.06
N LEU A 54 -8.71 -1.48 -7.87
CA LEU A 54 -8.37 -0.10 -8.13
C LEU A 54 -9.50 0.64 -8.84
N LEU A 55 -10.24 -0.04 -9.69
CA LEU A 55 -11.37 0.56 -10.38
C LEU A 55 -12.51 0.97 -9.44
N LEU A 56 -12.55 0.43 -8.23
CA LEU A 56 -13.56 0.81 -7.27
C LEU A 56 -13.26 2.15 -6.61
N ALA A 57 -12.01 2.57 -6.64
CA ALA A 57 -11.63 3.88 -6.11
C ALA A 57 -11.97 4.96 -7.12
N LYS A 58 -11.77 6.22 -6.75
CA LYS A 58 -12.01 7.31 -7.69
C LYS A 58 -11.07 7.18 -8.87
N SER A 59 -11.48 7.70 -10.00
CA SER A 59 -10.70 7.57 -11.24
C SER A 59 -9.34 8.26 -11.13
N ASP A 60 -9.21 9.26 -10.27
CA ASP A 60 -7.96 9.96 -10.06
C ASP A 60 -7.26 9.56 -8.75
N ALA A 61 -7.70 8.50 -8.11
CA ALA A 61 -7.06 8.05 -6.87
C ALA A 61 -5.61 7.68 -7.12
N ILE A 62 -4.75 8.06 -6.21
CA ILE A 62 -3.34 7.73 -6.32
C ILE A 62 -3.00 6.50 -5.48
N VAL A 63 -1.97 5.79 -5.89
CA VAL A 63 -1.52 4.59 -5.22
C VAL A 63 -0.17 4.86 -4.55
N MET A 64 -0.06 4.52 -3.29
CA MET A 64 1.14 4.74 -2.49
C MET A 64 1.60 3.44 -1.85
N HIS A 65 2.86 3.37 -1.49
CA HIS A 65 3.44 2.25 -0.77
C HIS A 65 4.79 2.73 -0.21
N PRO A 66 5.06 2.56 1.07
CA PRO A 66 6.31 3.09 1.63
C PRO A 66 7.57 2.38 1.14
N GLY A 67 7.43 1.26 0.45
CA GLY A 67 8.56 0.48 -0.02
C GLY A 67 9.35 -0.19 1.09
N PRO A 68 10.13 -1.21 0.76
CA PRO A 68 10.09 -1.93 -0.51
C PRO A 68 8.80 -2.75 -0.64
N MET A 69 8.34 -2.96 -1.87
CA MET A 69 7.10 -3.68 -2.08
C MET A 69 7.36 -5.12 -2.49
N ASN A 70 6.38 -5.99 -2.25
CA ASN A 70 6.42 -7.37 -2.74
C ASN A 70 5.44 -7.45 -3.91
N ARG A 71 5.96 -7.35 -5.12
CA ARG A 71 5.11 -7.40 -6.32
C ARG A 71 4.41 -8.74 -6.41
N GLY A 72 3.12 -8.70 -6.70
CA GLY A 72 2.31 -9.92 -6.78
C GLY A 72 1.89 -10.48 -5.44
N VAL A 73 2.13 -9.77 -4.37
CA VAL A 73 1.70 -10.17 -3.03
C VAL A 73 0.70 -9.15 -2.49
N GLU A 74 1.16 -7.96 -2.12
CA GLU A 74 0.22 -6.93 -1.66
C GLU A 74 -0.19 -5.99 -2.79
N ILE A 75 0.58 -5.93 -3.88
CA ILE A 75 0.27 -5.02 -4.98
C ILE A 75 0.71 -5.65 -6.29
N ASP A 76 -0.10 -5.47 -7.33
CA ASP A 76 0.26 -5.91 -8.67
C ASP A 76 1.35 -5.00 -9.23
N GLY A 77 2.37 -5.58 -9.83
CA GLY A 77 3.46 -4.82 -10.42
C GLY A 77 3.01 -3.84 -11.48
N ILE A 78 1.98 -4.17 -12.25
CA ILE A 78 1.44 -3.29 -13.27
C ILE A 78 0.91 -2.00 -12.64
N ILE A 79 0.24 -2.11 -11.50
CA ILE A 79 -0.27 -0.95 -10.79
C ILE A 79 0.86 -0.15 -10.18
N ALA A 80 1.84 -0.84 -9.60
CA ALA A 80 2.98 -0.17 -8.97
C ALA A 80 3.75 0.69 -9.97
N ASP A 81 3.78 0.25 -11.22
CA ASP A 81 4.53 0.95 -12.27
C ASP A 81 3.67 1.89 -13.12
N ASP A 82 2.40 2.03 -12.82
CA ASP A 82 1.51 2.88 -13.60
C ASP A 82 1.82 4.35 -13.31
N LEU A 83 2.38 5.03 -14.27
CA LEU A 83 2.82 6.41 -14.10
C LEU A 83 1.66 7.39 -13.87
N ASN A 84 0.46 7.00 -14.24
CA ASN A 84 -0.69 7.89 -14.08
C ASN A 84 -1.28 7.83 -12.66
N ARG A 85 -1.08 6.75 -11.96
CA ARG A 85 -1.74 6.55 -10.68
C ARG A 85 -0.76 6.29 -9.53
N SER A 86 0.38 5.65 -9.81
CA SER A 86 1.32 5.28 -8.77
C SER A 86 2.28 6.43 -8.48
N VAL A 87 2.40 6.81 -7.22
CA VAL A 87 3.36 7.81 -6.79
C VAL A 87 4.40 7.17 -5.85
N ILE A 88 4.55 5.86 -5.97
CA ILE A 88 5.42 5.11 -5.04
C ILE A 88 6.86 5.56 -5.16
N GLN A 89 7.36 5.74 -6.35
CA GLN A 89 8.75 6.14 -6.55
C GLN A 89 9.00 7.52 -5.96
N GLU A 90 8.13 8.48 -6.26
CA GLU A 90 8.23 9.84 -5.73
C GLU A 90 8.12 9.84 -4.21
N GLN A 91 7.22 9.01 -3.68
CA GLN A 91 7.04 8.87 -2.24
C GLN A 91 8.35 8.45 -1.56
N VAL A 92 9.03 7.45 -2.10
CA VAL A 92 10.27 6.95 -1.53
C VAL A 92 11.36 8.02 -1.61
N GLU A 93 11.48 8.68 -2.75
CA GLU A 93 12.49 9.73 -2.94
C GLU A 93 12.25 10.92 -2.02
N ILE A 94 11.03 11.40 -1.96
CA ILE A 94 10.67 12.54 -1.11
C ILE A 94 10.81 12.16 0.35
N GLY A 95 10.56 10.90 0.68
CA GLY A 95 10.69 10.42 2.06
C GLY A 95 12.11 10.58 2.59
N VAL A 96 13.12 10.36 1.74
CA VAL A 96 14.51 10.57 2.14
C VAL A 96 14.75 12.05 2.43
N ALA A 97 14.32 12.93 1.54
CA ALA A 97 14.49 14.36 1.72
C ALA A 97 13.75 14.87 2.96
N LEU A 98 12.55 14.35 3.20
CA LEU A 98 11.76 14.75 4.37
C LEU A 98 12.46 14.34 5.66
N ARG A 99 12.97 13.12 5.72
CA ARG A 99 13.70 12.66 6.92
C ARG A 99 14.95 13.49 7.17
N MET A 100 15.67 13.86 6.11
CA MET A 100 16.83 14.72 6.23
C MET A 100 16.44 16.09 6.79
N ALA A 101 15.35 16.65 6.28
CA ALA A 101 14.88 17.95 6.75
C ALA A 101 14.46 17.92 8.22
N VAL A 102 13.76 16.88 8.63
CA VAL A 102 13.33 16.72 10.02
C VAL A 102 14.54 16.61 10.94
N LEU A 103 15.52 15.79 10.58
CA LEU A 103 16.72 15.62 11.38
C LEU A 103 17.49 16.93 11.48
N HIS A 104 17.59 17.66 10.39
CA HIS A 104 18.28 18.95 10.38
C HIS A 104 17.61 19.95 11.33
N LEU A 105 16.29 20.03 11.27
CA LEU A 105 15.55 20.93 12.16
C LEU A 105 15.70 20.57 13.63
N LEU A 106 15.69 19.26 13.92
CA LEU A 106 15.83 18.83 15.30
C LEU A 106 17.22 19.08 15.86
N VAL A 107 18.25 18.96 15.03
CA VAL A 107 19.60 19.22 15.46
C VAL A 107 19.82 20.74 15.65
N ASP A 108 19.32 21.55 14.73
CA ASP A 108 19.46 22.99 14.83
C ASP A 108 18.80 23.55 16.09
N LYS A 109 17.72 22.95 16.51
CA LYS A 109 17.04 23.45 17.70
C LYS A 109 17.83 23.29 18.98
N LYS A 110 18.85 22.47 18.99
CA LYS A 110 19.65 22.25 20.16
C LYS A 110 20.77 23.27 20.29
N ASN A 111 21.02 24.00 19.25
CA ASN A 111 22.04 25.00 19.25
C ASN A 111 21.41 26.38 19.38
#